data_e6dc4f09c5dd01491b4592caac1e1d4f
#
_entry.id   e6dc4f09c5dd01491b4592caac1e1d4f
#
_cell.length_a   1.000
_cell.length_b   1.000
_cell.length_c   1.000
_cell.angle_alpha   90.00
_cell.angle_beta   90.00
_cell.angle_gamma   90.00
#
_symmetry.space_group_name_H-M   'P 1'
#
loop_
_entity.id
_entity.type
_entity.pdbx_description
1 polymer ?
#
loop_
_entity_poly.entity_id
_entity_poly.type
_entity_poly.pdbx_seq_one_letter_code
_entity_poly.pdbx_strand_id
1 'polypeptide(L)'
;RTLDVYDKACEYIMKGDYTQTDVKEAILQVCSEIDKPETPGPAAMKAFYREIARLTDDIRQQFKDQLLQLDKHRVQAIARRYFDLADRQAGVSVISSRTLLEQANQTLEKAGHAPLELNKM
;
A
#
# COMPACT_ATOMS: atom_id res chain seq x y z
N ARG A 1 18.75 -0.05 0.14
CA ARG A 1 18.55 0.41 1.54
C ARG A 1 17.11 0.85 1.81
N THR A 2 16.49 1.69 0.97
CA THR A 2 15.07 2.10 1.15
C THR A 2 14.12 0.97 0.82
N LEU A 3 14.34 0.23 -0.27
CA LEU A 3 13.52 -0.92 -0.66
C LEU A 3 13.58 -2.03 0.40
N ASP A 4 14.75 -2.29 0.97
CA ASP A 4 14.92 -3.28 2.06
C ASP A 4 14.05 -2.97 3.29
N VAL A 5 13.72 -1.68 3.52
CA VAL A 5 12.81 -1.29 4.61
C VAL A 5 11.37 -1.69 4.30
N TYR A 6 10.94 -1.57 3.03
CA TYR A 6 9.61 -2.02 2.63
C TYR A 6 9.48 -3.54 2.72
N ASP A 7 10.50 -4.29 2.32
CA ASP A 7 10.50 -5.74 2.44
C ASP A 7 10.41 -6.17 3.91
N LYS A 8 11.19 -5.53 4.79
CA LYS A 8 11.10 -5.76 6.24
C LYS A 8 9.75 -5.39 6.83
N ALA A 9 9.09 -4.34 6.33
CA ALA A 9 7.74 -3.98 6.77
C ALA A 9 6.72 -5.06 6.38
N CYS A 10 6.82 -5.62 5.18
CA CYS A 10 5.99 -6.75 4.75
C CYS A 10 6.23 -7.98 5.64
N GLU A 11 7.49 -8.31 5.91
CA GLU A 11 7.84 -9.42 6.82
C GLU A 11 7.29 -9.20 8.23
N TYR A 12 7.40 -7.98 8.77
CA TYR A 12 6.89 -7.63 10.09
C TYR A 12 5.37 -7.88 10.19
N ILE A 13 4.60 -7.45 9.20
CA ILE A 13 3.16 -7.66 9.17
C ILE A 13 2.83 -9.15 9.04
N MET A 14 3.53 -9.89 8.19
CA MET A 14 3.32 -11.33 8.00
C MET A 14 3.70 -12.17 9.22
N LYS A 15 4.75 -11.78 9.94
CA LYS A 15 5.17 -12.44 11.21
C LYS A 15 4.18 -12.16 12.34
N GLY A 16 3.50 -11.03 12.30
CA GLY A 16 2.57 -10.61 13.33
C GLY A 16 3.26 -10.14 14.60
N ASP A 17 4.41 -9.46 14.48
CA ASP A 17 5.19 -8.91 15.60
C ASP A 17 4.55 -7.62 16.16
N TYR A 18 3.21 -7.58 16.21
CA TYR A 18 2.40 -6.51 16.75
C TYR A 18 1.29 -7.09 17.63
N THR A 19 0.70 -6.25 18.47
CA THR A 19 -0.33 -6.66 19.43
C THR A 19 -1.74 -6.51 18.85
N GLN A 20 -2.74 -7.09 19.52
CA GLN A 20 -4.15 -6.85 19.18
C GLN A 20 -4.54 -5.39 19.46
N THR A 21 -3.87 -4.72 20.40
CA THR A 21 -4.07 -3.29 20.67
C THR A 21 -3.62 -2.43 19.50
N ASP A 22 -2.46 -2.72 18.91
CA ASP A 22 -1.95 -2.01 17.73
C ASP A 22 -2.94 -2.14 16.54
N VAL A 23 -3.55 -3.30 16.36
CA VAL A 23 -4.58 -3.51 15.34
C VAL A 23 -5.82 -2.66 15.63
N LYS A 24 -6.28 -2.59 16.88
CA LYS A 24 -7.41 -1.73 17.26
C LYS A 24 -7.13 -0.24 17.04
N GLU A 25 -5.93 0.22 17.40
CA GLU A 25 -5.52 1.60 17.17
C GLU A 25 -5.48 1.92 15.66
N ALA A 26 -4.94 1.03 14.83
CA ALA A 26 -4.94 1.18 13.38
C ALA A 26 -6.36 1.21 12.80
N ILE A 27 -7.28 0.37 13.28
CA ILE A 27 -8.69 0.39 12.88
C ILE A 27 -9.34 1.73 13.22
N LEU A 28 -9.12 2.24 14.45
CA LEU A 28 -9.66 3.52 14.87
C LEU A 28 -9.12 4.67 14.03
N GLN A 29 -7.84 4.64 13.66
CA GLN A 29 -7.25 5.63 12.77
C GLN A 29 -7.91 5.61 11.39
N VAL A 30 -8.10 4.44 10.79
CA VAL A 30 -8.77 4.30 9.48
C VAL A 30 -10.23 4.76 9.56
N CYS A 31 -10.97 4.39 10.60
CA CYS A 31 -12.34 4.88 10.82
C CYS A 31 -12.40 6.41 10.93
N SER A 32 -11.47 7.01 11.67
CA SER A 32 -11.37 8.46 11.82
C SER A 32 -11.14 9.17 10.48
N GLU A 33 -10.28 8.61 9.61
CA GLU A 33 -10.03 9.17 8.27
C GLU A 33 -11.24 9.03 7.34
N ILE A 34 -11.97 7.91 7.43
CA ILE A 34 -13.18 7.67 6.61
C ILE A 34 -14.31 8.63 6.99
N ASP A 35 -14.46 8.92 8.29
CA ASP A 35 -15.54 9.73 8.86
C ASP A 35 -15.17 11.20 9.05
N LYS A 36 -13.97 11.59 8.61
CA LYS A 36 -13.50 12.96 8.71
C LYS A 36 -14.49 13.93 8.06
N PRO A 37 -14.97 14.95 8.79
CA PRO A 37 -15.81 15.98 8.22
C PRO A 37 -15.10 16.75 7.11
N GLU A 38 -15.80 17.00 6.02
CA GLU A 38 -15.28 17.74 4.88
C GLU A 38 -16.09 19.02 4.67
N THR A 39 -15.43 20.05 4.13
CA THR A 39 -16.14 21.26 3.69
C THR A 39 -17.02 20.96 2.46
N PRO A 40 -18.06 21.77 2.16
CA PRO A 40 -19.04 21.45 1.12
C PRO A 40 -18.46 21.14 -0.27
N GLY A 41 -17.41 21.85 -0.70
CA GLY A 41 -16.78 21.65 -2.01
C GLY A 41 -16.13 20.26 -2.14
N PRO A 42 -15.14 19.89 -1.31
CA PRO A 42 -14.58 18.54 -1.27
C PRO A 42 -15.62 17.45 -1.05
N ALA A 43 -16.64 17.67 -0.20
CA ALA A 43 -17.73 16.71 0.01
C ALA A 43 -18.51 16.43 -1.28
N ALA A 44 -18.84 17.47 -2.06
CA ALA A 44 -19.53 17.34 -3.34
C ALA A 44 -18.68 16.57 -4.36
N MET A 45 -17.39 16.89 -4.49
CA MET A 45 -16.48 16.18 -5.37
C MET A 45 -16.35 14.70 -4.99
N LYS A 46 -16.25 14.40 -3.71
CA LYS A 46 -16.19 13.02 -3.21
C LYS A 46 -17.49 12.26 -3.49
N ALA A 47 -18.65 12.90 -3.34
CA ALA A 47 -19.94 12.31 -3.69
C ALA A 47 -20.03 12.02 -5.20
N PHE A 48 -19.58 12.93 -6.05
CA PHE A 48 -19.52 12.74 -7.49
C PHE A 48 -18.63 11.54 -7.89
N TYR A 49 -17.43 11.44 -7.35
CA TYR A 49 -16.55 10.29 -7.64
C TYR A 49 -17.11 8.96 -7.10
N ARG A 50 -17.81 8.97 -5.97
CA ARG A 50 -18.49 7.79 -5.44
C ARG A 50 -19.58 7.30 -6.39
N GLU A 51 -20.35 8.21 -6.95
CA GLU A 51 -21.39 7.89 -7.93
C GLU A 51 -20.79 7.25 -9.19
N ILE A 52 -19.73 7.85 -9.75
CA ILE A 52 -19.01 7.29 -10.92
C ILE A 52 -18.45 5.89 -10.60
N ALA A 53 -17.87 5.71 -9.43
CA ALA A 53 -17.29 4.43 -8.98
C ALA A 53 -18.36 3.42 -8.52
N ARG A 54 -19.64 3.80 -8.50
CA ARG A 54 -20.76 2.99 -7.96
C ARG A 54 -20.52 2.54 -6.51
N LEU A 55 -19.85 3.41 -5.74
CA LEU A 55 -19.56 3.16 -4.33
C LEU A 55 -20.75 3.59 -3.48
N THR A 56 -21.74 2.70 -3.36
CA THR A 56 -22.97 2.95 -2.61
C THR A 56 -22.72 3.03 -1.10
N ASP A 57 -23.67 3.60 -0.37
CA ASP A 57 -23.57 3.67 1.10
C ASP A 57 -23.60 2.27 1.75
N ASP A 58 -24.29 1.31 1.16
CA ASP A 58 -24.30 -0.09 1.61
C ASP A 58 -22.89 -0.72 1.51
N ILE A 59 -22.19 -0.50 0.38
CA ILE A 59 -20.81 -0.99 0.21
C ILE A 59 -19.89 -0.34 1.26
N ARG A 60 -20.06 0.95 1.51
CA ARG A 60 -19.28 1.69 2.52
C ARG A 60 -19.55 1.18 3.92
N GLN A 61 -20.82 0.90 4.24
CA GLN A 61 -21.20 0.35 5.54
C GLN A 61 -20.62 -1.05 5.73
N GLN A 62 -20.77 -1.93 4.73
CA GLN A 62 -20.14 -3.25 4.76
C GLN A 62 -18.63 -3.20 4.97
N PHE A 63 -17.94 -2.25 4.32
CA PHE A 63 -16.51 -2.05 4.52
C PHE A 63 -16.19 -1.69 5.98
N LYS A 64 -16.94 -0.75 6.59
CA LYS A 64 -16.77 -0.38 7.99
C LYS A 64 -17.03 -1.55 8.93
N ASP A 65 -18.09 -2.30 8.69
CA ASP A 65 -18.45 -3.46 9.53
C ASP A 65 -17.35 -4.54 9.46
N GLN A 66 -16.81 -4.79 8.28
CA GLN A 66 -15.68 -5.71 8.10
C GLN A 66 -14.39 -5.20 8.76
N LEU A 67 -14.12 -3.90 8.65
CA LEU A 67 -12.96 -3.27 9.28
C LEU A 67 -13.02 -3.39 10.81
N LEU A 68 -14.18 -3.14 11.42
CA LEU A 68 -14.39 -3.27 12.87
C LEU A 68 -14.28 -4.72 13.38
N GLN A 69 -14.48 -5.70 12.50
CA GLN A 69 -14.34 -7.12 12.82
C GLN A 69 -12.93 -7.67 12.62
N LEU A 70 -11.98 -6.84 12.18
CA LEU A 70 -10.60 -7.28 12.00
C LEU A 70 -9.94 -7.57 13.34
N ASP A 71 -9.23 -8.68 13.36
CA ASP A 71 -8.33 -9.07 14.43
C ASP A 71 -6.91 -9.30 13.88
N LYS A 72 -5.96 -9.49 14.78
CA LYS A 72 -4.56 -9.77 14.43
C LYS A 72 -4.42 -10.94 13.46
N HIS A 73 -5.17 -12.02 13.68
CA HIS A 73 -5.07 -13.23 12.85
C HIS A 73 -5.56 -12.99 11.43
N ARG A 74 -6.65 -12.26 11.26
CA ARG A 74 -7.16 -11.88 9.94
C ARG A 74 -6.21 -10.95 9.20
N VAL A 75 -5.67 -9.93 9.88
CA VAL A 75 -4.67 -9.04 9.31
C VAL A 75 -3.44 -9.82 8.84
N GLN A 76 -2.94 -10.73 9.66
CA GLN A 76 -1.80 -11.58 9.34
C GLN A 76 -2.09 -12.53 8.15
N ALA A 77 -3.28 -13.13 8.10
CA ALA A 77 -3.69 -13.99 6.99
C ALA A 77 -3.79 -13.22 5.66
N ILE A 78 -4.36 -12.02 5.69
CA ILE A 78 -4.43 -11.13 4.53
C ILE A 78 -3.03 -10.72 4.10
N ALA A 79 -2.17 -10.33 5.05
CA ALA A 79 -0.79 -9.95 4.76
C ALA A 79 -0.02 -11.07 4.06
N ARG A 80 -0.11 -12.29 4.55
CA ARG A 80 0.51 -13.46 3.91
C ARG A 80 -0.01 -13.67 2.49
N ARG A 81 -1.31 -13.54 2.27
CA ARG A 81 -1.91 -13.71 0.94
C ARG A 81 -1.39 -12.68 -0.09
N TYR A 82 -1.14 -11.44 0.33
CA TYR A 82 -0.80 -10.34 -0.57
C TYR A 82 0.67 -9.97 -0.56
N PHE A 83 1.42 -10.29 0.49
CA PHE A 83 2.83 -9.93 0.65
C PHE A 83 3.79 -11.12 0.61
N ASP A 84 3.31 -12.35 0.42
CA ASP A 84 4.20 -13.47 0.19
C ASP A 84 4.98 -13.24 -1.12
N LEU A 85 6.30 -13.10 -0.95
CA LEU A 85 7.19 -12.65 -2.03
C LEU A 85 7.56 -13.77 -3.00
N ALA A 86 7.21 -15.02 -2.70
CA ALA A 86 7.62 -16.20 -3.50
C ALA A 86 7.15 -16.12 -4.96
N ASP A 87 6.02 -15.43 -5.23
CA ASP A 87 5.43 -15.30 -6.58
C ASP A 87 5.30 -13.83 -7.04
N ARG A 88 5.96 -12.88 -6.38
CA ARG A 88 5.78 -11.45 -6.68
C ARG A 88 6.69 -10.98 -7.79
N GLN A 89 6.09 -10.54 -8.89
CA GLN A 89 6.75 -9.65 -9.85
C GLN A 89 6.58 -8.20 -9.37
N ALA A 90 7.67 -7.57 -8.95
CA ALA A 90 7.66 -6.16 -8.59
C ALA A 90 8.04 -5.31 -9.81
N GLY A 91 7.17 -4.37 -10.19
CA GLY A 91 7.52 -3.33 -11.15
C GLY A 91 8.32 -2.22 -10.45
N VAL A 92 9.50 -1.91 -10.97
CA VAL A 92 10.33 -0.80 -10.46
C VAL A 92 10.41 0.27 -11.52
N SER A 93 10.01 1.51 -11.17
CA SER A 93 10.16 2.69 -12.01
C SER A 93 10.92 3.77 -11.26
N VAL A 94 11.94 4.35 -11.91
CA VAL A 94 12.79 5.38 -11.32
C VAL A 94 12.84 6.58 -12.26
N ILE A 95 12.61 7.78 -11.72
CA ILE A 95 12.75 9.04 -12.44
C ILE A 95 14.02 9.74 -11.92
N SER A 96 14.98 9.97 -12.83
CA SER A 96 16.25 10.65 -12.49
C SER A 96 16.89 11.24 -13.75
N SER A 97 18.04 11.90 -13.59
CA SER A 97 18.83 12.35 -14.74
C SER A 97 19.40 11.14 -15.50
N ARG A 98 19.55 11.29 -16.84
CA ARG A 98 20.09 10.24 -17.69
C ARG A 98 21.44 9.71 -17.19
N THR A 99 22.33 10.62 -16.82
CA THR A 99 23.67 10.27 -16.32
C THR A 99 23.59 9.40 -15.05
N LEU A 100 22.71 9.73 -14.10
CA LEU A 100 22.55 8.95 -12.88
C LEU A 100 21.93 7.57 -13.15
N LEU A 101 21.00 7.47 -14.11
CA LEU A 101 20.42 6.18 -14.50
C LEU A 101 21.43 5.29 -15.20
N GLU A 102 22.28 5.85 -16.07
CA GLU A 102 23.39 5.11 -16.73
C GLU A 102 24.41 4.60 -15.70
N GLN A 103 24.77 5.42 -14.70
CA GLN A 103 25.64 5.00 -13.59
C GLN A 103 24.99 3.91 -12.72
N ALA A 104 23.70 4.03 -12.45
CA ALA A 104 22.95 3.01 -11.72
C ALA A 104 22.94 1.68 -12.48
N ASN A 105 22.72 1.70 -13.80
CA ASN A 105 22.76 0.51 -14.64
C ASN A 105 24.11 -0.18 -14.62
N GLN A 106 25.22 0.58 -14.71
CA GLN A 106 26.57 0.01 -14.57
C GLN A 106 26.77 -0.68 -13.21
N THR A 107 26.17 -0.13 -12.14
CA THR A 107 26.25 -0.72 -10.80
C THR A 107 25.41 -2.00 -10.72
N LEU A 108 24.21 -2.01 -11.31
CA LEU A 108 23.32 -3.18 -11.37
C LEU A 108 23.98 -4.33 -12.15
N GLU A 109 24.56 -4.04 -13.32
CA GLU A 109 25.26 -5.03 -14.14
C GLU A 109 26.46 -5.65 -13.41
N LYS A 110 27.28 -4.83 -12.72
CA LYS A 110 28.38 -5.32 -11.88
C LYS A 110 27.91 -6.22 -10.72
N ALA A 111 26.69 -5.99 -10.23
CA ALA A 111 26.07 -6.79 -9.19
C ALA A 111 25.31 -8.03 -9.73
N GLY A 112 25.32 -8.26 -11.05
CA GLY A 112 24.65 -9.40 -11.70
C GLY A 112 23.13 -9.21 -11.87
N HIS A 113 22.63 -7.98 -11.77
CA HIS A 113 21.22 -7.65 -12.00
C HIS A 113 21.00 -7.13 -13.42
N ALA A 114 19.78 -7.29 -13.92
CA ALA A 114 19.38 -6.71 -15.20
C ALA A 114 19.35 -5.17 -15.11
N PRO A 115 19.84 -4.45 -16.14
CA PRO A 115 19.77 -2.99 -16.18
C PRO A 115 18.33 -2.50 -16.35
N LEU A 116 18.08 -1.29 -15.88
CA LEU A 116 16.80 -0.58 -16.07
C LEU A 116 16.67 -0.14 -17.54
N GLU A 117 15.49 -0.29 -18.11
CA GLU A 117 15.18 0.26 -19.43
C GLU A 117 15.07 1.79 -19.36
N LEU A 118 15.85 2.50 -20.18
CA LEU A 118 15.91 3.97 -20.17
C LEU A 118 14.96 4.55 -21.22
N ASN A 119 13.82 5.08 -20.77
CA ASN A 119 12.84 5.75 -21.61
C ASN A 119 12.99 7.29 -21.50
N LYS A 120 12.87 8.02 -22.61
CA LYS A 120 12.72 9.47 -22.60
C LYS A 120 11.26 9.81 -22.29
N MET A 121 11.05 10.70 -21.33
CA MET A 121 9.80 11.41 -21.16
C MET A 121 9.71 12.60 -22.10
#